data_dad09598423dac6214943c0701396a9c
#
_entry.id   dad09598423dac6214943c0701396a9c
#
_cell.length_a   1.000
_cell.length_b   1.000
_cell.length_c   1.000
_cell.angle_alpha   90.00
_cell.angle_beta   90.00
_cell.angle_gamma   90.00
#
_symmetry.space_group_name_H-M   'P 1'
#
loop_
_entity.id
_entity.type
_entity.pdbx_description
1 polymer ?
#
loop_
_entity_poly.entity_id
_entity_poly.type
_entity_poly.pdbx_seq_one_letter_code
_entity_poly.pdbx_strand_id
1 'polypeptide(L)'
;MKAITGGRIVLLDKNTEGSIADGCTLLYDKGKIIGIVRDEVIPDCAERIDAKGGYVLPGFVDIHVHGGGGSDFLDGTVEDIRTVTRTHALHGTTSILPTTLTCPNEVLFRSLDLIIGEMERGSGDGAEILGVHLEGPYFSGASKGAQAVAEQRIPTLEELEEINAHAKGHIVRWDAAPELPNMDLFAAWLREHGILGSIGHSAADAECSLEAFEKGFTHLTHMYCATTTEHKKDQKVHAGQIEAVYLEDGFTTELIGDGCHIPRETMQLVFKLKGAKKTALITDAMRAAGTDCERSILGDRVSGTPVIIEDGVAKLVDRTFFAGSIATLDAALRTAIGFGIPLIDAVCSVT
;
A
#
# COMPACT_ATOMS: atom_id res chain seq x y z
N MET A 1 -14.28 14.28 26.60
CA MET A 1 -13.47 13.07 26.82
C MET A 1 -14.32 11.85 26.48
N LYS A 2 -13.77 10.86 25.81
CA LYS A 2 -14.42 9.60 25.43
C LYS A 2 -13.60 8.42 25.94
N ALA A 3 -14.25 7.28 26.16
CA ALA A 3 -13.66 6.05 26.67
C ALA A 3 -14.10 4.87 25.79
N ILE A 4 -13.16 4.09 25.26
CA ILE A 4 -13.44 2.81 24.63
C ILE A 4 -13.28 1.72 25.68
N THR A 5 -14.39 1.06 26.03
CA THR A 5 -14.50 0.09 27.13
C THR A 5 -14.79 -1.31 26.60
N GLY A 6 -14.60 -2.33 27.42
CA GLY A 6 -15.02 -3.71 27.11
C GLY A 6 -14.31 -4.35 25.93
N GLY A 7 -13.11 -3.88 25.58
CA GLY A 7 -12.31 -4.41 24.49
C GLY A 7 -10.94 -4.88 24.95
N ARG A 8 -10.22 -5.56 24.04
CA ARG A 8 -8.83 -5.98 24.21
C ARG A 8 -7.94 -5.03 23.40
N ILE A 9 -7.17 -4.18 24.08
CA ILE A 9 -6.39 -3.12 23.45
C ILE A 9 -5.06 -3.69 22.96
N VAL A 10 -4.80 -3.62 21.65
CA VAL A 10 -3.50 -4.00 21.07
C VAL A 10 -2.56 -2.82 21.17
N LEU A 11 -1.42 -3.06 21.83
CA LEU A 11 -0.35 -2.10 22.02
C LEU A 11 0.82 -2.47 21.14
N LEU A 12 1.22 -1.57 20.28
CA LEU A 12 2.44 -1.69 19.47
C LEU A 12 3.48 -0.72 20.02
N ASP A 13 4.67 -1.21 20.28
CA ASP A 13 5.80 -0.41 20.73
C ASP A 13 6.94 -0.51 19.69
N LYS A 14 7.59 0.60 19.41
CA LYS A 14 8.75 0.64 18.49
C LYS A 14 9.90 -0.27 18.95
N ASN A 15 10.02 -0.49 20.26
CA ASN A 15 11.18 -1.17 20.87
C ASN A 15 10.89 -2.56 21.44
N THR A 16 9.62 -2.93 21.60
CA THR A 16 9.21 -4.21 22.21
C THR A 16 8.31 -5.02 21.26
N GLU A 17 8.18 -6.28 21.56
CA GLU A 17 7.10 -7.10 21.01
C GLU A 17 5.78 -6.49 21.50
N GLY A 18 4.82 -6.27 20.58
CA GLY A 18 3.52 -5.75 20.93
C GLY A 18 2.81 -6.62 21.99
N SER A 19 1.82 -6.06 22.67
CA SER A 19 1.07 -6.75 23.72
C SER A 19 -0.42 -6.47 23.63
N ILE A 20 -1.21 -7.23 24.40
CA ILE A 20 -2.65 -7.03 24.51
C ILE A 20 -2.96 -6.66 25.95
N ALA A 21 -3.59 -5.51 26.16
CA ALA A 21 -4.08 -5.08 27.46
C ALA A 21 -5.55 -5.47 27.62
N ASP A 22 -5.81 -6.44 28.48
CA ASP A 22 -7.14 -6.87 28.89
C ASP A 22 -7.57 -6.15 30.18
N GLY A 23 -8.89 -5.96 30.39
CA GLY A 23 -9.44 -5.26 31.56
C GLY A 23 -9.00 -3.81 31.63
N CYS A 24 -8.83 -3.19 30.48
CA CYS A 24 -8.38 -1.82 30.33
C CYS A 24 -9.28 -1.04 29.39
N THR A 25 -9.37 0.25 29.63
CA THR A 25 -10.14 1.23 28.86
C THR A 25 -9.19 2.23 28.23
N LEU A 26 -9.37 2.52 26.93
CA LEU A 26 -8.66 3.57 26.23
C LEU A 26 -9.41 4.89 26.38
N LEU A 27 -8.72 5.91 26.88
CA LEU A 27 -9.25 7.27 27.03
C LEU A 27 -8.70 8.18 25.91
N TYR A 28 -9.58 8.97 25.28
CA TYR A 28 -9.17 9.97 24.30
C TYR A 28 -10.02 11.23 24.38
N ASP A 29 -9.45 12.34 23.95
CA ASP A 29 -10.11 13.64 23.88
C ASP A 29 -9.51 14.50 22.77
N LYS A 30 -10.37 15.22 22.07
CA LYS A 30 -9.96 16.13 20.98
C LYS A 30 -8.99 15.48 19.98
N GLY A 31 -9.27 14.24 19.56
CA GLY A 31 -8.47 13.50 18.59
C GLY A 31 -7.14 12.94 19.12
N LYS A 32 -6.89 12.97 20.43
CA LYS A 32 -5.65 12.46 21.04
C LYS A 32 -5.94 11.40 22.09
N ILE A 33 -5.15 10.34 22.09
CA ILE A 33 -5.12 9.36 23.16
C ILE A 33 -4.55 10.04 24.40
N ILE A 34 -5.31 10.00 25.52
CA ILE A 34 -4.89 10.54 26.81
C ILE A 34 -4.19 9.47 27.63
N GLY A 35 -4.64 8.23 27.54
CA GLY A 35 -4.04 7.11 28.27
C GLY A 35 -4.88 5.85 28.22
N ILE A 36 -4.33 4.81 28.83
CA ILE A 36 -5.00 3.53 29.06
C ILE A 36 -5.06 3.33 30.55
N VAL A 37 -6.25 3.09 31.07
CA VAL A 37 -6.52 2.93 32.52
C VAL A 37 -7.17 1.57 32.77
N ARG A 38 -7.10 1.08 34.01
CA ARG A 38 -7.88 -0.07 34.41
C ARG A 38 -9.37 0.25 34.39
N ASP A 39 -10.21 -0.72 34.09
CA ASP A 39 -11.66 -0.53 33.95
C ASP A 39 -12.32 0.00 35.25
N GLU A 40 -11.73 -0.27 36.42
CA GLU A 40 -12.23 0.20 37.71
C GLU A 40 -12.02 1.70 37.94
N VAL A 41 -11.19 2.37 37.15
CA VAL A 41 -10.83 3.79 37.34
C VAL A 41 -11.27 4.70 36.18
N ILE A 42 -12.30 4.29 35.43
CA ILE A 42 -12.85 5.10 34.34
C ILE A 42 -13.51 6.37 34.90
N PRO A 43 -13.16 7.57 34.43
CA PRO A 43 -13.82 8.81 34.87
C PRO A 43 -15.32 8.82 34.55
N ASP A 44 -16.17 9.23 35.53
CA ASP A 44 -17.63 9.26 35.39
C ASP A 44 -18.12 10.20 34.25
N CYS A 45 -17.34 11.23 33.91
CA CYS A 45 -17.69 12.19 32.86
C CYS A 45 -17.34 11.72 31.43
N ALA A 46 -16.81 10.51 31.24
CA ALA A 46 -16.44 10.01 29.93
C ALA A 46 -17.65 9.45 29.16
N GLU A 47 -17.85 9.93 27.95
CA GLU A 47 -18.73 9.27 26.98
C GLU A 47 -18.15 7.88 26.65
N ARG A 48 -18.94 6.83 26.78
CA ARG A 48 -18.46 5.44 26.65
C ARG A 48 -18.85 4.84 25.31
N ILE A 49 -17.88 4.19 24.67
CA ILE A 49 -18.05 3.37 23.47
C ILE A 49 -17.69 1.92 23.88
N ASP A 50 -18.67 1.02 23.81
CA ASP A 50 -18.46 -0.39 24.14
C ASP A 50 -17.91 -1.16 22.94
N ALA A 51 -16.70 -1.69 23.06
CA ALA A 51 -16.06 -2.54 22.07
C ALA A 51 -16.59 -3.99 22.04
N LYS A 52 -17.52 -4.35 22.93
CA LYS A 52 -18.24 -5.65 22.97
C LYS A 52 -17.32 -6.88 22.93
N GLY A 53 -16.19 -6.83 23.62
CA GLY A 53 -15.19 -7.90 23.67
C GLY A 53 -14.27 -7.97 22.43
N GLY A 54 -14.44 -7.05 21.47
CA GLY A 54 -13.59 -6.97 20.29
C GLY A 54 -12.19 -6.42 20.57
N TYR A 55 -11.34 -6.46 19.57
CA TYR A 55 -10.03 -5.80 19.65
C TYR A 55 -10.16 -4.30 19.40
N VAL A 56 -9.40 -3.53 20.14
CA VAL A 56 -9.18 -2.10 19.91
C VAL A 56 -7.78 -1.96 19.31
N LEU A 57 -7.72 -1.54 18.07
CA LEU A 57 -6.50 -1.46 17.26
C LEU A 57 -6.17 -0.01 16.91
N PRO A 58 -4.91 0.32 16.60
CA PRO A 58 -4.63 1.55 15.87
C PRO A 58 -5.38 1.56 14.54
N GLY A 59 -5.66 2.75 13.99
CA GLY A 59 -6.21 2.86 12.64
C GLY A 59 -5.22 2.34 11.60
N PHE A 60 -5.72 1.71 10.57
CA PHE A 60 -4.89 1.13 9.52
C PHE A 60 -4.28 2.20 8.61
N VAL A 61 -3.12 1.89 8.06
CA VAL A 61 -2.39 2.72 7.09
C VAL A 61 -2.23 1.93 5.80
N ASP A 62 -2.89 2.35 4.73
CA ASP A 62 -2.74 1.72 3.42
C ASP A 62 -1.76 2.52 2.56
N ILE A 63 -0.61 1.91 2.28
CA ILE A 63 0.48 2.58 1.54
C ILE A 63 0.46 2.26 0.04
N HIS A 64 -0.52 1.47 -0.44
CA HIS A 64 -0.67 1.11 -1.85
C HIS A 64 -2.14 0.82 -2.17
N VAL A 65 -2.81 1.78 -2.80
CA VAL A 65 -4.24 1.72 -3.11
C VAL A 65 -4.60 2.66 -4.26
N HIS A 66 -5.29 2.15 -5.27
CA HIS A 66 -5.69 2.90 -6.48
C HIS A 66 -7.12 3.42 -6.41
N GLY A 67 -8.03 2.66 -5.77
CA GLY A 67 -9.43 3.01 -5.78
C GLY A 67 -10.27 2.27 -4.74
N GLY A 68 -11.57 2.54 -4.78
CA GLY A 68 -12.59 1.92 -3.95
C GLY A 68 -13.95 2.61 -4.10
N GLY A 69 -15.03 1.91 -3.75
CA GLY A 69 -16.39 2.46 -3.80
C GLY A 69 -16.88 2.85 -5.20
N GLY A 70 -16.29 2.28 -6.25
CA GLY A 70 -16.62 2.61 -7.64
C GLY A 70 -15.81 3.75 -8.24
N SER A 71 -14.83 4.31 -7.51
CA SER A 71 -13.98 5.43 -7.93
C SER A 71 -12.49 5.05 -7.88
N ASP A 72 -11.68 5.77 -8.64
CA ASP A 72 -10.23 5.64 -8.74
C ASP A 72 -9.57 7.01 -8.55
N PHE A 73 -8.37 7.07 -7.98
CA PHE A 73 -7.68 8.35 -7.80
C PHE A 73 -7.34 9.04 -9.13
N LEU A 74 -7.35 8.32 -10.25
CA LEU A 74 -7.13 8.86 -11.59
C LEU A 74 -8.42 9.36 -12.28
N ASP A 75 -9.60 9.23 -11.68
CA ASP A 75 -10.89 9.61 -12.30
C ASP A 75 -11.05 11.12 -12.53
N GLY A 76 -10.31 11.94 -11.78
CA GLY A 76 -10.18 13.35 -12.06
C GLY A 76 -11.29 14.23 -11.48
N THR A 77 -11.94 13.82 -10.39
CA THR A 77 -12.81 14.68 -9.59
C THR A 77 -12.52 14.57 -8.10
N VAL A 78 -12.79 15.64 -7.37
CA VAL A 78 -12.70 15.67 -5.91
C VAL A 78 -13.59 14.63 -5.25
N GLU A 79 -14.78 14.40 -5.80
CA GLU A 79 -15.73 13.43 -5.23
C GLU A 79 -15.24 11.99 -5.40
N ASP A 80 -14.51 11.68 -6.46
CA ASP A 80 -13.87 10.38 -6.62
C ASP A 80 -12.84 10.14 -5.52
N ILE A 81 -11.98 11.11 -5.22
CA ILE A 81 -10.98 11.03 -4.15
C ILE A 81 -11.66 10.80 -2.80
N ARG A 82 -12.72 11.56 -2.51
CA ARG A 82 -13.51 11.43 -1.28
C ARG A 82 -14.21 10.08 -1.19
N THR A 83 -14.74 9.58 -2.30
CA THR A 83 -15.36 8.25 -2.35
C THR A 83 -14.36 7.17 -1.98
N VAL A 84 -13.16 7.19 -2.55
CA VAL A 84 -12.11 6.22 -2.23
C VAL A 84 -11.71 6.31 -0.76
N THR A 85 -11.33 7.51 -0.28
CA THR A 85 -10.86 7.69 1.11
C THR A 85 -11.93 7.30 2.12
N ARG A 86 -13.21 7.61 1.84
CA ARG A 86 -14.35 7.25 2.69
C ARG A 86 -14.62 5.75 2.68
N THR A 87 -14.53 5.09 1.52
CA THR A 87 -14.69 3.64 1.39
C THR A 87 -13.69 2.91 2.29
N HIS A 88 -12.41 3.26 2.20
CA HIS A 88 -11.38 2.63 3.01
C HIS A 88 -11.51 3.00 4.51
N ALA A 89 -11.94 4.22 4.84
CA ALA A 89 -12.20 4.62 6.23
C ALA A 89 -13.30 3.78 6.90
N LEU A 90 -14.37 3.42 6.17
CA LEU A 90 -15.43 2.53 6.65
C LEU A 90 -14.92 1.13 7.01
N HIS A 91 -13.77 0.74 6.49
CA HIS A 91 -13.07 -0.52 6.74
C HIS A 91 -11.85 -0.38 7.68
N GLY A 92 -11.76 0.76 8.40
CA GLY A 92 -10.75 0.97 9.44
C GLY A 92 -9.43 1.56 8.97
N THR A 93 -9.26 1.85 7.68
CA THR A 93 -8.10 2.58 7.16
C THR A 93 -8.25 4.05 7.51
N THR A 94 -7.41 4.55 8.41
CA THR A 94 -7.46 5.96 8.85
C THR A 94 -6.48 6.85 8.11
N SER A 95 -5.48 6.25 7.48
CA SER A 95 -4.46 6.96 6.69
C SER A 95 -4.17 6.20 5.40
N ILE A 96 -3.92 6.94 4.31
CA ILE A 96 -3.86 6.36 2.98
C ILE A 96 -2.82 7.08 2.12
N LEU A 97 -2.11 6.34 1.26
CA LEU A 97 -1.32 6.89 0.16
C LEU A 97 -2.05 6.64 -1.16
N PRO A 98 -2.78 7.63 -1.70
CA PRO A 98 -3.28 7.56 -3.06
C PRO A 98 -2.19 7.11 -4.02
N THR A 99 -2.44 6.02 -4.74
CA THR A 99 -1.48 5.42 -5.66
C THR A 99 -1.93 5.63 -7.09
N THR A 100 -1.04 6.18 -7.93
CA THR A 100 -1.29 6.34 -9.36
C THR A 100 -0.89 5.07 -10.11
N LEU A 101 -1.42 4.89 -11.32
CA LEU A 101 -0.96 3.90 -12.28
C LEU A 101 -0.15 4.59 -13.39
N THR A 102 0.57 3.80 -14.18
CA THR A 102 1.17 4.26 -15.44
C THR A 102 0.08 4.78 -16.36
N CYS A 103 0.09 6.08 -16.64
CA CYS A 103 -0.94 6.79 -17.43
C CYS A 103 -0.32 7.99 -18.18
N PRO A 104 -1.07 8.62 -19.12
CA PRO A 104 -0.65 9.86 -19.76
C PRO A 104 -0.42 10.98 -18.74
N ASN A 105 0.57 11.85 -19.00
CA ASN A 105 0.91 12.97 -18.09
C ASN A 105 -0.27 13.88 -17.77
N GLU A 106 -1.16 14.13 -18.72
CA GLU A 106 -2.37 14.96 -18.49
C GLU A 106 -3.29 14.36 -17.42
N VAL A 107 -3.41 13.03 -17.39
CA VAL A 107 -4.19 12.31 -16.37
C VAL A 107 -3.46 12.37 -15.03
N LEU A 108 -2.15 12.10 -15.02
CA LEU A 108 -1.31 12.14 -13.83
C LEU A 108 -1.34 13.52 -13.17
N PHE A 109 -1.05 14.58 -13.91
CA PHE A 109 -0.99 15.96 -13.38
C PHE A 109 -2.31 16.41 -12.80
N ARG A 110 -3.41 16.19 -13.53
CA ARG A 110 -4.76 16.49 -13.03
C ARG A 110 -5.05 15.76 -11.72
N SER A 111 -4.70 14.48 -11.65
CA SER A 111 -4.94 13.68 -10.44
C SER A 111 -4.07 14.13 -9.27
N LEU A 112 -2.80 14.45 -9.49
CA LEU A 112 -1.91 15.00 -8.46
C LEU A 112 -2.46 16.32 -7.92
N ASP A 113 -2.83 17.27 -8.78
CA ASP A 113 -3.38 18.56 -8.35
C ASP A 113 -4.61 18.40 -7.46
N LEU A 114 -5.50 17.45 -7.80
CA LEU A 114 -6.72 17.18 -7.04
C LEU A 114 -6.43 16.46 -5.71
N ILE A 115 -5.58 15.43 -5.72
CA ILE A 115 -5.20 14.69 -4.51
C ILE A 115 -4.54 15.64 -3.49
N ILE A 116 -3.58 16.44 -3.95
CA ILE A 116 -2.91 17.42 -3.08
C ILE A 116 -3.89 18.49 -2.59
N GLY A 117 -4.80 18.95 -3.45
CA GLY A 117 -5.85 19.89 -3.04
C GLY A 117 -6.76 19.32 -1.93
N GLU A 118 -7.11 18.04 -1.97
CA GLU A 118 -7.89 17.40 -0.90
C GLU A 118 -7.04 17.11 0.34
N MET A 119 -5.77 16.74 0.19
CA MET A 119 -4.84 16.60 1.31
C MET A 119 -4.71 17.91 2.11
N GLU A 120 -4.48 19.04 1.42
CA GLU A 120 -4.38 20.38 2.04
C GLU A 120 -5.69 20.81 2.73
N ARG A 121 -6.83 20.39 2.19
CA ARG A 121 -8.17 20.70 2.74
C ARG A 121 -8.53 19.84 3.94
N GLY A 122 -7.93 18.67 4.06
CA GLY A 122 -8.26 17.62 5.03
C GLY A 122 -9.37 16.70 4.54
N SER A 123 -9.21 15.42 4.83
CA SER A 123 -10.03 14.32 4.26
C SER A 123 -11.47 14.22 4.82
N GLY A 124 -11.87 15.12 5.72
CA GLY A 124 -13.23 15.14 6.29
C GLY A 124 -13.57 13.85 7.05
N ASP A 125 -14.48 13.05 6.51
CA ASP A 125 -14.90 11.75 7.05
C ASP A 125 -14.19 10.54 6.38
N GLY A 126 -13.26 10.79 5.46
CA GLY A 126 -12.42 9.78 4.81
C GLY A 126 -11.10 9.52 5.56
N ALA A 127 -10.31 8.58 5.05
CA ALA A 127 -8.94 8.35 5.49
C ALA A 127 -8.06 9.57 5.18
N GLU A 128 -7.14 9.90 6.08
CA GLU A 128 -6.19 11.00 5.91
C GLU A 128 -5.19 10.69 4.80
N ILE A 129 -5.03 11.61 3.84
CA ILE A 129 -4.04 11.49 2.77
C ILE A 129 -2.69 11.95 3.33
N LEU A 130 -1.71 11.03 3.36
CA LEU A 130 -0.37 11.28 3.92
C LEU A 130 0.64 11.79 2.88
N GLY A 131 0.29 11.77 1.62
CA GLY A 131 1.12 12.07 0.46
C GLY A 131 0.70 11.22 -0.71
N VAL A 132 1.54 11.09 -1.73
CA VAL A 132 1.24 10.31 -2.94
C VAL A 132 2.28 9.22 -3.16
N HIS A 133 1.82 8.06 -3.59
CA HIS A 133 2.63 6.98 -4.12
C HIS A 133 2.49 6.97 -5.65
N LEU A 134 3.61 7.06 -6.35
CA LEU A 134 3.66 6.94 -7.81
C LEU A 134 4.07 5.51 -8.19
N GLU A 135 3.13 4.73 -8.69
CA GLU A 135 3.39 3.40 -9.24
C GLU A 135 3.64 3.51 -10.75
N GLY A 136 4.89 3.73 -11.10
CA GLY A 136 5.35 4.00 -12.47
C GLY A 136 5.53 5.50 -12.75
N PRO A 137 5.76 5.86 -14.02
CA PRO A 137 5.69 5.09 -15.27
C PRO A 137 6.99 4.38 -15.69
N TYR A 138 8.01 4.39 -14.86
CA TYR A 138 9.36 3.90 -15.19
C TYR A 138 9.48 2.39 -14.95
N PHE A 139 8.72 1.58 -15.70
CA PHE A 139 8.58 0.14 -15.54
C PHE A 139 9.14 -0.66 -16.71
N SER A 140 9.51 -1.91 -16.42
CA SER A 140 9.95 -2.87 -17.42
C SER A 140 8.78 -3.46 -18.20
N GLY A 141 8.82 -3.37 -19.52
CA GLY A 141 7.82 -4.03 -20.35
C GLY A 141 7.74 -5.55 -20.18
N ALA A 142 8.82 -6.18 -19.69
CA ALA A 142 8.87 -7.60 -19.41
C ALA A 142 8.09 -8.00 -18.12
N SER A 143 7.90 -7.07 -17.19
CA SER A 143 7.21 -7.29 -15.91
C SER A 143 5.99 -6.38 -15.75
N LYS A 144 5.31 -6.07 -16.84
CA LYS A 144 4.23 -5.08 -16.88
C LYS A 144 3.03 -5.38 -15.97
N GLY A 145 2.73 -6.65 -15.66
CA GLY A 145 1.47 -7.00 -14.98
C GLY A 145 0.25 -6.47 -15.75
N ALA A 146 -0.62 -5.72 -15.09
CA ALA A 146 -1.77 -5.04 -15.69
C ALA A 146 -1.48 -3.59 -16.12
N GLN A 147 -0.24 -3.08 -15.96
CA GLN A 147 0.16 -1.71 -16.31
C GLN A 147 0.11 -1.43 -17.82
N ALA A 148 -0.18 -0.18 -18.19
CA ALA A 148 -0.27 0.27 -19.57
C ALA A 148 1.11 0.43 -20.20
N VAL A 149 1.54 -0.54 -21.03
CA VAL A 149 2.87 -0.56 -21.67
C VAL A 149 3.12 0.65 -22.55
N ALA A 150 2.09 1.17 -23.23
CA ALA A 150 2.22 2.31 -24.13
C ALA A 150 2.66 3.60 -23.43
N GLU A 151 2.43 3.68 -22.13
CA GLU A 151 2.75 4.85 -21.30
C GLU A 151 4.06 4.67 -20.49
N GLN A 152 4.74 3.52 -20.63
CA GLN A 152 6.03 3.29 -19.98
C GLN A 152 7.11 4.12 -20.64
N ARG A 153 7.99 4.73 -19.83
CA ARG A 153 9.04 5.62 -20.29
C ARG A 153 10.27 5.60 -19.38
N ILE A 154 11.27 6.36 -19.74
CA ILE A 154 12.55 6.47 -19.02
C ILE A 154 12.59 7.85 -18.34
N PRO A 155 13.02 7.95 -17.07
CA PRO A 155 13.03 9.21 -16.34
C PRO A 155 13.98 10.23 -16.97
N THR A 156 13.53 11.47 -17.03
CA THR A 156 14.34 12.66 -17.35
C THR A 156 14.19 13.67 -16.22
N LEU A 157 15.21 14.48 -15.98
CA LEU A 157 15.17 15.49 -14.92
C LEU A 157 13.98 16.45 -15.10
N GLU A 158 13.71 16.85 -16.34
CA GLU A 158 12.59 17.74 -16.66
C GLU A 158 11.25 17.16 -16.24
N GLU A 159 11.00 15.87 -16.55
CA GLU A 159 9.77 15.19 -16.19
C GLU A 159 9.64 14.99 -14.67
N LEU A 160 10.74 14.66 -13.98
CA LEU A 160 10.74 14.50 -12.52
C LEU A 160 10.37 15.81 -11.82
N GLU A 161 10.93 16.94 -12.25
CA GLU A 161 10.62 18.27 -11.71
C GLU A 161 9.15 18.67 -12.00
N GLU A 162 8.65 18.40 -13.21
CA GLU A 162 7.28 18.70 -13.58
C GLU A 162 6.28 17.89 -12.74
N ILE A 163 6.48 16.57 -12.61
CA ILE A 163 5.63 15.72 -11.76
C ILE A 163 5.66 16.19 -10.31
N ASN A 164 6.85 16.48 -9.78
CA ASN A 164 7.00 16.94 -8.40
C ASN A 164 6.35 18.31 -8.16
N ALA A 165 6.35 19.18 -9.17
CA ALA A 165 5.67 20.48 -9.08
C ALA A 165 4.14 20.31 -8.92
N HIS A 166 3.50 19.41 -9.68
CA HIS A 166 2.09 19.07 -9.52
C HIS A 166 1.78 18.41 -8.17
N ALA A 167 2.70 17.56 -7.69
CA ALA A 167 2.59 16.97 -6.35
C ALA A 167 2.97 17.93 -5.21
N LYS A 168 3.43 19.16 -5.51
CA LYS A 168 3.91 20.17 -4.53
C LYS A 168 4.92 19.61 -3.51
N GLY A 169 5.75 18.66 -3.91
CA GLY A 169 6.71 18.00 -3.03
C GLY A 169 6.12 16.96 -2.06
N HIS A 170 4.89 16.51 -2.28
CA HIS A 170 4.22 15.52 -1.44
C HIS A 170 4.29 14.08 -1.99
N ILE A 171 5.18 13.81 -2.93
CA ILE A 171 5.52 12.43 -3.30
C ILE A 171 6.30 11.82 -2.15
N VAL A 172 5.77 10.74 -1.56
CA VAL A 172 6.44 10.04 -0.46
C VAL A 172 7.11 8.74 -0.89
N ARG A 173 6.63 8.17 -1.99
CA ARG A 173 7.14 6.93 -2.57
C ARG A 173 7.01 6.96 -4.09
N TRP A 174 8.02 6.40 -4.78
CA TRP A 174 8.01 6.26 -6.23
C TRP A 174 8.62 4.93 -6.65
N ASP A 175 7.85 4.16 -7.41
CA ASP A 175 8.24 2.82 -7.87
C ASP A 175 8.87 2.90 -9.26
N ALA A 176 9.96 2.16 -9.45
CA ALA A 176 10.61 2.04 -10.75
C ALA A 176 11.32 0.70 -10.92
N ALA A 177 11.62 0.35 -12.18
CA ALA A 177 12.43 -0.80 -12.56
C ALA A 177 13.91 -0.39 -12.64
N PRO A 178 14.77 -0.86 -11.72
CA PRO A 178 16.14 -0.36 -11.57
C PRO A 178 17.06 -0.73 -12.75
N GLU A 179 16.68 -1.67 -13.59
CA GLU A 179 17.41 -2.07 -14.78
C GLU A 179 17.24 -1.09 -15.95
N LEU A 180 16.36 -0.09 -15.85
CA LEU A 180 16.13 0.88 -16.91
C LEU A 180 17.27 1.90 -16.99
N PRO A 181 17.45 2.57 -18.17
CA PRO A 181 18.36 3.69 -18.29
C PRO A 181 18.01 4.86 -17.35
N ASN A 182 18.99 5.67 -17.00
CA ASN A 182 18.86 6.87 -16.16
C ASN A 182 18.47 6.62 -14.69
N MET A 183 18.54 5.38 -14.20
CA MET A 183 18.17 5.07 -12.81
C MET A 183 19.14 5.67 -11.80
N ASP A 184 20.40 5.93 -12.14
CA ASP A 184 21.34 6.66 -11.28
C ASP A 184 20.90 8.11 -11.04
N LEU A 185 20.44 8.79 -12.12
CA LEU A 185 19.85 10.12 -12.04
C LEU A 185 18.59 10.10 -11.17
N PHE A 186 17.69 9.15 -11.42
CA PHE A 186 16.43 9.01 -10.71
C PHE A 186 16.67 8.75 -9.22
N ALA A 187 17.53 7.80 -8.86
CA ALA A 187 17.86 7.48 -7.47
C ALA A 187 18.50 8.68 -6.73
N ALA A 188 19.38 9.43 -7.40
CA ALA A 188 19.98 10.63 -6.82
C ALA A 188 18.92 11.70 -6.55
N TRP A 189 18.02 11.92 -7.50
CA TRP A 189 16.92 12.87 -7.38
C TRP A 189 15.95 12.50 -6.27
N LEU A 190 15.55 11.21 -6.16
CA LEU A 190 14.69 10.72 -5.06
C LEU A 190 15.31 11.00 -3.68
N ARG A 191 16.61 10.72 -3.52
CA ARG A 191 17.32 10.98 -2.25
C ARG A 191 17.37 12.46 -1.89
N GLU A 192 17.60 13.33 -2.88
CA GLU A 192 17.60 14.79 -2.68
C GLU A 192 16.26 15.30 -2.18
N HIS A 193 15.16 14.72 -2.67
CA HIS A 193 13.79 15.10 -2.29
C HIS A 193 13.23 14.30 -1.11
N GLY A 194 14.00 13.37 -0.53
CA GLY A 194 13.54 12.56 0.60
C GLY A 194 12.43 11.57 0.25
N ILE A 195 12.33 11.16 -1.00
CA ILE A 195 11.31 10.24 -1.52
C ILE A 195 11.83 8.80 -1.42
N LEU A 196 11.01 7.89 -0.94
CA LEU A 196 11.32 6.46 -0.88
C LEU A 196 11.33 5.87 -2.30
N GLY A 197 12.50 5.42 -2.75
CA GLY A 197 12.63 4.62 -3.96
C GLY A 197 12.20 3.17 -3.71
N SER A 198 11.32 2.65 -4.57
CA SER A 198 10.86 1.27 -4.49
C SER A 198 11.05 0.55 -5.81
N ILE A 199 11.45 -0.71 -5.75
CA ILE A 199 11.53 -1.59 -6.92
C ILE A 199 10.14 -2.13 -7.20
N GLY A 200 9.60 -1.85 -8.37
CA GLY A 200 8.29 -2.35 -8.80
C GLY A 200 8.26 -2.65 -10.30
N HIS A 201 7.46 -3.62 -10.74
CA HIS A 201 7.27 -3.98 -12.14
C HIS A 201 8.60 -4.10 -12.92
N SER A 202 9.53 -4.86 -12.36
CA SER A 202 10.92 -4.94 -12.79
C SER A 202 11.32 -6.35 -13.18
N ALA A 203 12.18 -6.48 -14.17
CA ALA A 203 12.82 -7.72 -14.59
C ALA A 203 14.27 -7.84 -14.08
N ALA A 204 14.67 -6.98 -13.12
CA ALA A 204 16.00 -7.03 -12.54
C ALA A 204 16.28 -8.39 -11.89
N ASP A 205 17.52 -8.83 -11.94
CA ASP A 205 18.02 -9.95 -11.14
C ASP A 205 18.45 -9.50 -9.73
N ALA A 206 18.98 -10.41 -8.94
CA ALA A 206 19.40 -10.11 -7.58
C ALA A 206 20.56 -9.12 -7.52
N GLU A 207 21.52 -9.20 -8.45
CA GLU A 207 22.70 -8.30 -8.49
C GLU A 207 22.23 -6.87 -8.73
N CYS A 208 21.44 -6.64 -9.79
CA CYS A 208 20.87 -5.34 -10.09
C CYS A 208 20.02 -4.77 -8.94
N SER A 209 19.26 -5.63 -8.24
CA SER A 209 18.43 -5.23 -7.10
C SER A 209 19.25 -4.81 -5.89
N LEU A 210 20.34 -5.52 -5.59
CA LEU A 210 21.28 -5.16 -4.52
C LEU A 210 22.04 -3.86 -4.85
N GLU A 211 22.47 -3.67 -6.10
CA GLU A 211 23.03 -2.40 -6.55
C GLU A 211 22.03 -1.24 -6.42
N ALA A 212 20.74 -1.49 -6.74
CA ALA A 212 19.69 -0.49 -6.57
C ALA A 212 19.45 -0.14 -5.10
N PHE A 213 19.59 -1.12 -4.18
CA PHE A 213 19.52 -0.86 -2.75
C PHE A 213 20.59 0.14 -2.29
N GLU A 214 21.83 -0.04 -2.71
CA GLU A 214 22.94 0.89 -2.41
C GLU A 214 22.67 2.31 -2.97
N LYS A 215 21.87 2.42 -4.02
CA LYS A 215 21.45 3.68 -4.63
C LYS A 215 20.24 4.32 -3.96
N GLY A 216 19.54 3.62 -3.04
CA GLY A 216 18.42 4.14 -2.27
C GLY A 216 17.06 3.54 -2.58
N PHE A 217 16.99 2.48 -3.41
CA PHE A 217 15.76 1.70 -3.58
C PHE A 217 15.65 0.68 -2.44
N THR A 218 15.07 1.09 -1.32
CA THR A 218 15.06 0.30 -0.09
C THR A 218 13.75 -0.43 0.17
N HIS A 219 12.85 -0.45 -0.80
CA HIS A 219 11.56 -1.11 -0.73
C HIS A 219 11.32 -1.99 -1.96
N LEU A 220 10.58 -3.09 -1.80
CA LEU A 220 10.08 -3.92 -2.91
C LEU A 220 8.56 -3.87 -2.91
N THR A 221 7.99 -3.37 -3.98
CA THR A 221 6.57 -3.22 -4.24
C THR A 221 5.92 -4.60 -4.42
N HIS A 222 4.75 -4.83 -3.81
CA HIS A 222 3.92 -6.05 -3.89
C HIS A 222 4.72 -7.32 -4.22
N MET A 223 5.62 -7.68 -3.30
CA MET A 223 6.55 -8.82 -3.41
C MET A 223 5.82 -10.09 -3.93
N TYR A 224 6.40 -10.78 -4.88
CA TYR A 224 5.86 -11.89 -5.67
C TYR A 224 4.89 -11.50 -6.80
N CYS A 225 4.50 -10.24 -6.94
CA CYS A 225 3.69 -9.76 -8.05
C CYS A 225 4.56 -8.92 -8.99
N ALA A 226 4.61 -9.26 -10.29
CA ALA A 226 5.45 -8.60 -11.29
C ALA A 226 6.93 -8.42 -10.87
N THR A 227 7.47 -9.38 -10.12
CA THR A 227 8.84 -9.44 -9.61
C THR A 227 9.54 -10.71 -10.05
N THR A 228 10.87 -10.71 -10.07
CA THR A 228 11.67 -11.90 -10.40
C THR A 228 12.00 -12.71 -9.16
N THR A 229 12.10 -14.01 -9.34
CA THR A 229 12.59 -14.97 -8.33
C THR A 229 13.59 -15.93 -8.97
N GLU A 230 14.11 -16.88 -8.21
CA GLU A 230 15.01 -17.90 -8.69
C GLU A 230 14.50 -18.53 -10.01
N HIS A 231 15.34 -18.55 -10.99
CA HIS A 231 15.03 -19.10 -12.31
C HIS A 231 16.27 -19.74 -12.97
N LYS A 232 16.04 -20.59 -13.96
CA LYS A 232 17.11 -21.18 -14.74
C LYS A 232 17.29 -20.46 -16.08
N LYS A 233 18.52 -20.03 -16.34
CA LYS A 233 18.95 -19.49 -17.64
C LYS A 233 20.28 -20.11 -18.00
N ASP A 234 20.42 -20.60 -19.23
CA ASP A 234 21.64 -21.26 -19.73
C ASP A 234 22.15 -22.37 -18.79
N GLN A 235 21.23 -23.20 -18.27
CA GLN A 235 21.47 -24.30 -17.33
C GLN A 235 21.90 -23.87 -15.92
N LYS A 236 22.16 -22.59 -15.66
CA LYS A 236 22.52 -22.04 -14.36
C LYS A 236 21.31 -21.52 -13.63
N VAL A 237 21.38 -21.59 -12.31
CA VAL A 237 20.40 -20.96 -11.41
C VAL A 237 20.80 -19.48 -11.24
N HIS A 238 19.84 -18.59 -11.41
CA HIS A 238 19.96 -17.17 -11.18
C HIS A 238 18.99 -16.77 -10.06
N ALA A 239 19.43 -15.94 -9.16
CA ALA A 239 18.59 -15.33 -8.13
C ALA A 239 17.88 -14.09 -8.68
N GLY A 240 16.68 -13.83 -8.21
CA GLY A 240 15.88 -12.65 -8.56
C GLY A 240 15.78 -11.64 -7.43
N GLN A 241 14.86 -10.71 -7.59
CA GLN A 241 14.54 -9.66 -6.61
C GLN A 241 14.14 -10.21 -5.24
N ILE A 242 13.37 -11.31 -5.25
CA ILE A 242 12.89 -11.96 -4.03
C ILE A 242 14.07 -12.39 -3.15
N GLU A 243 15.08 -13.03 -3.76
CA GLU A 243 16.28 -13.48 -3.07
C GLU A 243 17.10 -12.28 -2.58
N ALA A 244 17.22 -11.20 -3.36
CA ALA A 244 17.89 -9.98 -2.95
C ALA A 244 17.25 -9.37 -1.69
N VAL A 245 15.92 -9.28 -1.64
CA VAL A 245 15.17 -8.77 -0.48
C VAL A 245 15.38 -9.64 0.76
N TYR A 246 15.50 -10.95 0.61
CA TYR A 246 15.79 -11.83 1.73
C TYR A 246 17.23 -11.76 2.20
N LEU A 247 18.18 -11.48 1.30
CA LEU A 247 19.61 -11.38 1.63
C LEU A 247 19.96 -10.05 2.30
N GLU A 248 19.36 -8.96 1.85
CA GLU A 248 19.61 -7.63 2.38
C GLU A 248 18.58 -7.26 3.44
N ASP A 249 19.01 -7.23 4.69
CA ASP A 249 18.15 -6.93 5.84
C ASP A 249 17.52 -5.52 5.78
N GLY A 250 18.18 -4.57 5.12
CA GLY A 250 17.70 -3.19 4.98
C GLY A 250 16.42 -3.05 4.15
N PHE A 251 16.16 -3.97 3.23
CA PHE A 251 14.93 -3.93 2.45
C PHE A 251 13.69 -4.08 3.32
N THR A 252 12.70 -3.25 3.02
CA THR A 252 11.29 -3.45 3.39
C THR A 252 10.51 -3.95 2.20
N THR A 253 9.32 -4.51 2.42
CA THR A 253 8.46 -5.00 1.34
C THR A 253 7.00 -4.90 1.72
N GLU A 254 6.14 -5.09 0.75
CA GLU A 254 4.69 -5.17 0.94
C GLU A 254 4.11 -6.44 0.30
N LEU A 255 3.00 -6.90 0.85
CA LEU A 255 2.22 -8.03 0.34
C LEU A 255 0.77 -7.63 0.13
N ILE A 256 0.20 -7.97 -1.02
CA ILE A 256 -1.24 -7.84 -1.26
C ILE A 256 -1.97 -8.85 -0.37
N GLY A 257 -2.76 -8.33 0.58
CA GLY A 257 -3.36 -9.11 1.66
C GLY A 257 -4.68 -9.79 1.31
N ASP A 258 -5.08 -9.88 0.05
CA ASP A 258 -6.38 -10.37 -0.40
C ASP A 258 -6.58 -11.90 -0.31
N GLY A 259 -5.50 -12.66 -0.12
CA GLY A 259 -5.53 -14.13 -0.08
C GLY A 259 -5.60 -14.79 -1.46
N CYS A 260 -5.60 -14.00 -2.53
CA CYS A 260 -5.60 -14.48 -3.92
C CYS A 260 -4.21 -14.34 -4.56
N HIS A 261 -3.57 -13.16 -4.39
CA HIS A 261 -2.24 -12.89 -4.94
C HIS A 261 -1.15 -13.71 -4.26
N ILE A 262 -1.23 -13.84 -2.93
CA ILE A 262 -0.18 -14.48 -2.13
C ILE A 262 -0.77 -15.71 -1.40
N PRO A 263 -0.28 -16.93 -1.66
CA PRO A 263 -0.73 -18.11 -0.93
C PRO A 263 -0.22 -18.09 0.52
N ARG A 264 -0.90 -18.83 1.39
CA ARG A 264 -0.60 -18.94 2.83
C ARG A 264 0.87 -19.16 3.11
N GLU A 265 1.45 -20.15 2.47
CA GLU A 265 2.83 -20.59 2.72
C GLU A 265 3.84 -19.50 2.36
N THR A 266 3.58 -18.77 1.28
CA THR A 266 4.41 -17.64 0.86
C THR A 266 4.30 -16.48 1.84
N MET A 267 3.09 -16.11 2.27
CA MET A 267 2.91 -15.07 3.30
C MET A 267 3.65 -15.45 4.58
N GLN A 268 3.48 -16.69 5.07
CA GLN A 268 4.19 -17.18 6.25
C GLN A 268 5.72 -17.13 6.08
N LEU A 269 6.23 -17.44 4.88
CA LEU A 269 7.66 -17.38 4.57
C LEU A 269 8.19 -15.95 4.67
N VAL A 270 7.49 -14.98 4.09
CA VAL A 270 7.88 -13.56 4.17
C VAL A 270 7.91 -13.09 5.62
N PHE A 271 6.85 -13.33 6.38
CA PHE A 271 6.81 -12.95 7.81
C PHE A 271 7.90 -13.64 8.63
N LYS A 272 8.24 -14.90 8.31
CA LYS A 272 9.32 -15.62 8.98
C LYS A 272 10.71 -15.04 8.69
N LEU A 273 10.97 -14.57 7.47
CA LEU A 273 12.28 -14.12 7.02
C LEU A 273 12.48 -12.61 7.23
N LYS A 274 11.47 -11.79 6.95
CA LYS A 274 11.56 -10.32 7.08
C LYS A 274 10.96 -9.80 8.37
N GLY A 275 9.98 -10.50 8.95
CA GLY A 275 9.26 -10.06 10.14
C GLY A 275 8.24 -8.96 9.85
N ALA A 276 7.33 -8.75 10.81
CA ALA A 276 6.22 -7.78 10.68
C ALA A 276 6.69 -6.33 10.52
N LYS A 277 7.82 -5.94 11.12
CA LYS A 277 8.35 -4.57 11.04
C LYS A 277 8.91 -4.18 9.67
N LYS A 278 9.13 -5.15 8.79
CA LYS A 278 9.67 -4.93 7.43
C LYS A 278 8.72 -5.40 6.34
N THR A 279 7.53 -5.83 6.72
CA THR A 279 6.50 -6.32 5.81
C THR A 279 5.21 -5.54 6.02
N ALA A 280 4.81 -4.71 5.07
CA ALA A 280 3.50 -4.08 5.08
C ALA A 280 2.47 -5.01 4.41
N LEU A 281 1.28 -5.12 4.97
CA LEU A 281 0.12 -5.62 4.25
C LEU A 281 -0.58 -4.44 3.59
N ILE A 282 -0.83 -4.55 2.30
CA ILE A 282 -1.48 -3.54 1.48
C ILE A 282 -2.74 -4.10 0.86
N THR A 283 -3.58 -3.23 0.36
CA THR A 283 -4.72 -3.66 -0.43
C THR A 283 -4.37 -3.82 -1.90
N ASP A 284 -3.59 -2.93 -2.47
CA ASP A 284 -3.50 -2.78 -3.94
C ASP A 284 -4.92 -2.76 -4.54
N ALA A 285 -5.84 -2.10 -3.82
CA ALA A 285 -7.25 -2.11 -4.14
C ALA A 285 -7.52 -1.22 -5.35
N MET A 286 -8.31 -1.77 -6.27
CA MET A 286 -8.78 -1.01 -7.41
C MET A 286 -10.23 -0.54 -7.18
N ARG A 287 -10.78 0.21 -8.12
CA ARG A 287 -12.12 0.80 -8.10
C ARG A 287 -13.24 -0.10 -7.55
N ALA A 288 -13.19 -1.42 -7.80
CA ALA A 288 -14.23 -2.35 -7.39
C ALA A 288 -14.21 -2.71 -5.89
N ALA A 289 -13.18 -2.32 -5.13
CA ALA A 289 -13.13 -2.57 -3.69
C ALA A 289 -14.32 -1.91 -2.98
N GLY A 290 -14.97 -2.65 -2.08
CA GLY A 290 -16.17 -2.18 -1.38
C GLY A 290 -17.44 -2.13 -2.25
N THR A 291 -17.45 -2.81 -3.40
CA THR A 291 -18.63 -2.91 -4.29
C THR A 291 -18.93 -4.38 -4.63
N ASP A 292 -20.13 -4.62 -5.17
CA ASP A 292 -20.58 -5.95 -5.64
C ASP A 292 -20.53 -6.08 -7.18
N CYS A 293 -19.73 -5.25 -7.86
CA CYS A 293 -19.70 -5.26 -9.33
C CYS A 293 -18.93 -6.47 -9.88
N GLU A 294 -19.41 -7.02 -11.01
CA GLU A 294 -18.74 -8.11 -11.74
C GLU A 294 -17.79 -7.61 -12.84
N ARG A 295 -17.87 -6.34 -13.19
CA ARG A 295 -17.03 -5.69 -14.21
C ARG A 295 -16.64 -4.29 -13.74
N SER A 296 -15.42 -3.90 -14.07
CA SER A 296 -14.88 -2.61 -13.66
C SER A 296 -13.81 -2.12 -14.66
N ILE A 297 -13.09 -1.07 -14.29
CA ILE A 297 -11.99 -0.49 -15.07
C ILE A 297 -10.84 -0.26 -14.09
N LEU A 298 -9.63 -0.67 -14.45
CA LEU A 298 -8.40 -0.33 -13.74
C LEU A 298 -7.87 1.01 -14.28
N GLY A 299 -7.60 1.97 -13.41
CA GLY A 299 -7.20 3.33 -13.79
C GLY A 299 -8.40 4.24 -14.10
N ASP A 300 -8.17 5.33 -14.83
CA ASP A 300 -9.20 6.32 -15.12
C ASP A 300 -10.35 5.78 -16.00
N ARG A 301 -11.53 6.40 -15.90
CA ARG A 301 -12.75 5.93 -16.60
C ARG A 301 -12.67 6.02 -18.12
N VAL A 302 -11.77 6.83 -18.68
CA VAL A 302 -11.72 7.11 -20.12
C VAL A 302 -10.70 6.22 -20.82
N SER A 303 -9.48 6.13 -20.25
CA SER A 303 -8.35 5.40 -20.86
C SER A 303 -7.98 4.11 -20.11
N GLY A 304 -8.65 3.83 -18.99
CA GLY A 304 -8.35 2.67 -18.15
C GLY A 304 -8.64 1.33 -18.81
N THR A 305 -8.08 0.29 -18.24
CA THR A 305 -8.16 -1.08 -18.76
C THR A 305 -9.42 -1.80 -18.22
N PRO A 306 -10.30 -2.33 -19.08
CA PRO A 306 -11.45 -3.13 -18.64
C PRO A 306 -11.02 -4.38 -17.88
N VAL A 307 -11.71 -4.67 -16.77
CA VAL A 307 -11.46 -5.83 -15.92
C VAL A 307 -12.76 -6.55 -15.54
N ILE A 308 -12.62 -7.79 -15.15
CA ILE A 308 -13.69 -8.64 -14.61
C ILE A 308 -13.36 -8.98 -13.16
N ILE A 309 -14.41 -9.10 -12.34
CA ILE A 309 -14.27 -9.54 -10.95
C ILE A 309 -14.77 -10.98 -10.87
N GLU A 310 -13.84 -11.89 -10.62
CA GLU A 310 -14.08 -13.34 -10.50
C GLU A 310 -13.25 -13.91 -9.35
N ASP A 311 -13.78 -14.91 -8.65
CA ASP A 311 -13.08 -15.62 -7.57
C ASP A 311 -12.56 -14.68 -6.46
N GLY A 312 -13.21 -13.54 -6.24
CA GLY A 312 -12.85 -12.56 -5.21
C GLY A 312 -11.67 -11.65 -5.58
N VAL A 313 -11.28 -11.59 -6.85
CA VAL A 313 -10.16 -10.75 -7.32
C VAL A 313 -10.46 -10.14 -8.69
N ALA A 314 -9.85 -8.97 -8.96
CA ALA A 314 -9.92 -8.35 -10.28
C ALA A 314 -8.92 -9.00 -11.25
N LYS A 315 -9.36 -9.24 -12.49
CA LYS A 315 -8.58 -9.86 -13.56
C LYS A 315 -8.71 -9.07 -14.85
N LEU A 316 -7.66 -9.05 -15.66
CA LEU A 316 -7.81 -8.62 -17.05
C LEU A 316 -8.86 -9.50 -17.76
N VAL A 317 -9.57 -8.95 -18.74
CA VAL A 317 -10.66 -9.67 -19.45
C VAL A 317 -10.19 -10.97 -20.09
N ASP A 318 -8.93 -11.03 -20.54
CA ASP A 318 -8.27 -12.23 -21.10
C ASP A 318 -7.75 -13.20 -20.03
N ARG A 319 -7.85 -12.85 -18.74
CA ARG A 319 -7.40 -13.62 -17.57
C ARG A 319 -5.90 -13.91 -17.53
N THR A 320 -5.09 -13.10 -18.22
CA THR A 320 -3.63 -13.27 -18.25
C THR A 320 -2.98 -12.79 -16.96
N PHE A 321 -3.53 -11.75 -16.31
CA PHE A 321 -3.01 -11.19 -15.07
C PHE A 321 -4.15 -10.79 -14.12
N PHE A 322 -3.86 -10.78 -12.83
CA PHE A 322 -4.63 -10.01 -11.87
C PHE A 322 -4.46 -8.52 -12.14
N ALA A 323 -5.43 -7.73 -11.75
CA ALA A 323 -5.51 -6.29 -12.04
C ALA A 323 -5.80 -5.50 -10.75
N GLY A 324 -4.87 -5.61 -9.80
CA GLY A 324 -5.06 -5.19 -8.43
C GLY A 324 -6.04 -6.08 -7.67
N SER A 325 -6.42 -5.69 -6.47
CA SER A 325 -7.35 -6.41 -5.62
C SER A 325 -8.69 -5.68 -5.47
N ILE A 326 -9.64 -6.34 -4.81
CA ILE A 326 -10.90 -5.74 -4.32
C ILE A 326 -10.97 -5.77 -2.79
N ALA A 327 -9.85 -6.09 -2.12
CA ALA A 327 -9.78 -6.19 -0.68
C ALA A 327 -9.74 -4.82 -0.01
N THR A 328 -10.10 -4.81 1.27
CA THR A 328 -9.89 -3.72 2.21
C THR A 328 -8.91 -4.16 3.30
N LEU A 329 -8.25 -3.24 4.02
CA LEU A 329 -7.22 -3.64 4.99
C LEU A 329 -7.76 -4.48 6.15
N ASP A 330 -9.02 -4.31 6.54
CA ASP A 330 -9.63 -5.19 7.55
C ASP A 330 -9.81 -6.63 7.03
N ALA A 331 -10.07 -6.80 5.74
CA ALA A 331 -10.10 -8.10 5.09
C ALA A 331 -8.68 -8.69 4.98
N ALA A 332 -7.70 -7.88 4.58
CA ALA A 332 -6.29 -8.28 4.52
C ALA A 332 -5.76 -8.74 5.89
N LEU A 333 -6.08 -8.00 6.95
CA LEU A 333 -5.75 -8.38 8.33
C LEU A 333 -6.35 -9.74 8.70
N ARG A 334 -7.65 -9.94 8.41
CA ARG A 334 -8.33 -11.22 8.68
C ARG A 334 -7.72 -12.38 7.88
N THR A 335 -7.37 -12.13 6.64
CA THR A 335 -6.68 -13.11 5.78
C THR A 335 -5.34 -13.52 6.37
N ALA A 336 -4.50 -12.56 6.77
CA ALA A 336 -3.20 -12.84 7.37
C ALA A 336 -3.33 -13.66 8.66
N ILE A 337 -4.27 -13.30 9.56
CA ILE A 337 -4.56 -14.07 10.77
C ILE A 337 -5.06 -15.49 10.41
N GLY A 338 -5.96 -15.60 9.44
CA GLY A 338 -6.46 -16.89 8.93
C GLY A 338 -5.36 -17.77 8.31
N PHE A 339 -4.32 -17.15 7.78
CA PHE A 339 -3.13 -17.83 7.26
C PHE A 339 -2.12 -18.19 8.37
N GLY A 340 -2.41 -17.83 9.62
CA GLY A 340 -1.60 -18.21 10.77
C GLY A 340 -0.55 -17.17 11.18
N ILE A 341 -0.60 -15.96 10.64
CA ILE A 341 0.22 -14.86 11.12
C ILE A 341 -0.30 -14.43 12.50
N PRO A 342 0.56 -14.31 13.54
CA PRO A 342 0.15 -13.86 14.87
C PRO A 342 -0.57 -12.51 14.81
N LEU A 343 -1.60 -12.32 15.64
CA LEU A 343 -2.40 -11.09 15.65
C LEU A 343 -1.54 -9.83 15.75
N ILE A 344 -0.58 -9.81 16.65
CA ILE A 344 0.31 -8.65 16.86
C ILE A 344 1.10 -8.32 15.59
N ASP A 345 1.66 -9.34 14.94
CA ASP A 345 2.45 -9.18 13.72
C ASP A 345 1.57 -8.69 12.55
N ALA A 346 0.37 -9.28 12.42
CA ALA A 346 -0.59 -8.87 11.39
C ALA A 346 -1.08 -7.42 11.62
N VAL A 347 -1.35 -7.02 12.88
CA VAL A 347 -1.71 -5.62 13.21
C VAL A 347 -0.52 -4.69 12.93
N CYS A 348 0.69 -5.06 13.31
CA CYS A 348 1.90 -4.27 13.02
C CYS A 348 2.07 -3.99 11.52
N SER A 349 1.68 -4.94 10.67
CA SER A 349 1.85 -4.84 9.21
C SER A 349 0.78 -4.00 8.52
N VAL A 350 -0.28 -3.61 9.19
CA VAL A 350 -1.36 -2.75 8.63
C VAL A 350 -1.44 -1.39 9.31
N THR A 351 -0.47 -1.07 10.23
CA THR A 351 -0.49 0.18 11.03
C THR A 351 0.90 0.94 11.04
#